data_5e2b8ead20273b81c207234380597bfa
#
_entry.id   5e2b8ead20273b81c207234380597bfa
#
_cell.length_a   1.000
_cell.length_b   1.000
_cell.length_c   1.000
_cell.angle_alpha   90.00
_cell.angle_beta   90.00
_cell.angle_gamma   90.00
#
_symmetry.space_group_name_H-M   'P 1'
#
loop_
_entity.id
_entity.type
_entity.pdbx_description
1 polymer ?
#
loop_
_entity_poly.entity_id
_entity_poly.type
_entity_poly.pdbx_seq_one_letter_code
_entity_poly.pdbx_strand_id
1 'polypeptide(L)'
;MGFNAYSVDLEPSEIPSNHHYQEDAIKHINKHPGFYDLLIAHPPCTYLAVSGARWFNVPERLEKQKEAIKFFLEFTKTDIPHYAIENPISIMATKYRKPAQYIQPYEYGHGETKKTSLWLYNLPSLKPTKIVNGRADRIHKMPPTKNPLIRQQERSRTYKGIAQAMAEQWGIYLEDVIQ
;
A
#
# COMPACT_ATOMS: atom_id res chain seq x y z
N MET A 1 9.02 -1.77 -19.29
CA MET A 1 9.88 -1.01 -18.39
C MET A 1 10.88 -1.98 -17.78
N GLY A 2 12.16 -1.64 -17.78
CA GLY A 2 13.26 -2.54 -17.40
C GLY A 2 13.64 -2.52 -15.92
N PHE A 3 12.66 -2.38 -15.00
CA PHE A 3 12.97 -2.36 -13.57
C PHE A 3 13.15 -3.76 -13.00
N ASN A 4 14.14 -3.94 -12.13
CA ASN A 4 14.30 -5.13 -11.31
C ASN A 4 13.34 -5.03 -10.11
N ALA A 5 12.12 -5.53 -10.27
CA ALA A 5 11.09 -5.49 -9.26
C ALA A 5 11.06 -6.78 -8.43
N TYR A 6 11.02 -6.62 -7.12
CA TYR A 6 10.89 -7.71 -6.14
C TYR A 6 9.63 -7.52 -5.32
N SER A 7 9.06 -8.62 -4.86
CA SER A 7 7.96 -8.61 -3.88
C SER A 7 8.36 -9.38 -2.63
N VAL A 8 7.92 -8.91 -1.48
CA VAL A 8 8.18 -9.54 -0.18
C VAL A 8 6.87 -9.59 0.59
N ASP A 9 6.45 -10.78 1.00
CA ASP A 9 5.27 -10.99 1.82
C ASP A 9 5.44 -12.25 2.68
N LEU A 10 4.69 -12.38 3.77
CA LEU A 10 4.60 -13.61 4.55
C LEU A 10 3.83 -14.71 3.79
N GLU A 11 2.93 -14.31 2.91
CA GLU A 11 2.16 -15.20 2.06
C GLU A 11 2.91 -15.52 0.76
N PRO A 12 2.68 -16.70 0.16
CA PRO A 12 3.27 -17.03 -1.13
C PRO A 12 2.67 -16.15 -2.24
N SER A 13 3.45 -15.93 -3.29
CA SER A 13 2.96 -15.19 -4.46
C SER A 13 1.82 -15.93 -5.16
N GLU A 14 0.77 -15.20 -5.55
CA GLU A 14 -0.34 -15.75 -6.37
C GLU A 14 0.15 -16.19 -7.77
N ILE A 15 1.22 -15.60 -8.27
CA ILE A 15 1.84 -15.93 -9.56
C ILE A 15 3.27 -16.38 -9.26
N PRO A 16 3.70 -17.58 -9.70
CA PRO A 16 5.07 -18.03 -9.52
C PRO A 16 6.08 -16.99 -10.01
N SER A 17 7.03 -16.63 -9.15
CA SER A 17 8.03 -15.63 -9.47
C SER A 17 9.33 -15.92 -8.70
N ASN A 18 10.47 -15.88 -9.41
CA ASN A 18 11.79 -15.94 -8.80
C ASN A 18 12.18 -14.63 -8.07
N HIS A 19 11.35 -13.60 -8.20
CA HIS A 19 11.53 -12.28 -7.58
C HIS A 19 10.58 -12.08 -6.38
N HIS A 20 10.04 -13.18 -5.81
CA HIS A 20 9.23 -13.14 -4.61
C HIS A 20 9.98 -13.79 -3.43
N TYR A 21 10.09 -13.05 -2.34
CA TYR A 21 10.65 -13.53 -1.07
C TYR A 21 9.51 -13.71 -0.06
N GLN A 22 9.32 -14.96 0.38
CA GLN A 22 8.32 -15.27 1.40
C GLN A 22 8.93 -15.11 2.79
N GLU A 23 9.03 -13.87 3.26
CA GLU A 23 9.58 -13.54 4.58
C GLU A 23 9.04 -12.18 5.08
N ASP A 24 9.42 -11.82 6.30
CA ASP A 24 9.09 -10.52 6.89
C ASP A 24 9.77 -9.38 6.12
N ALA A 25 8.97 -8.41 5.64
CA ALA A 25 9.44 -7.34 4.79
C ALA A 25 10.48 -6.43 5.46
N ILE A 26 10.33 -6.13 6.76
CA ILE A 26 11.30 -5.28 7.49
C ILE A 26 12.63 -6.04 7.69
N LYS A 27 12.55 -7.33 8.00
CA LYS A 27 13.76 -8.16 8.11
C LYS A 27 14.47 -8.26 6.76
N HIS A 28 13.71 -8.41 5.68
CA HIS A 28 14.24 -8.46 4.33
C HIS A 28 14.99 -7.17 3.98
N ILE A 29 14.36 -6.02 4.16
CA ILE A 29 14.97 -4.71 3.90
C ILE A 29 16.26 -4.55 4.69
N ASN A 30 16.25 -4.88 5.99
CA ASN A 30 17.41 -4.73 6.86
C ASN A 30 18.58 -5.67 6.51
N LYS A 31 18.32 -6.78 5.80
CA LYS A 31 19.38 -7.68 5.28
C LYS A 31 20.04 -7.15 4.00
N HIS A 32 19.40 -6.19 3.31
CA HIS A 32 19.83 -5.69 2.01
C HIS A 32 19.96 -4.16 1.99
N PRO A 33 20.80 -3.57 2.89
CA PRO A 33 20.95 -2.12 2.97
C PRO A 33 21.49 -1.55 1.65
N GLY A 34 20.88 -0.44 1.19
CA GLY A 34 21.29 0.24 -0.06
C GLY A 34 21.03 -0.54 -1.34
N PHE A 35 20.28 -1.66 -1.30
CA PHE A 35 20.00 -2.47 -2.48
C PHE A 35 18.80 -1.94 -3.29
N TYR A 36 17.85 -1.31 -2.62
CA TYR A 36 16.61 -0.85 -3.25
C TYR A 36 16.58 0.66 -3.42
N ASP A 37 16.18 1.12 -4.60
CA ASP A 37 15.99 2.54 -4.91
C ASP A 37 14.58 3.02 -4.53
N LEU A 38 13.60 2.13 -4.57
CA LEU A 38 12.18 2.41 -4.33
C LEU A 38 11.53 1.32 -3.47
N LEU A 39 10.81 1.76 -2.45
CA LEU A 39 9.90 0.92 -1.67
C LEU A 39 8.45 1.33 -1.92
N ILE A 40 7.60 0.37 -2.26
CA ILE A 40 6.14 0.53 -2.24
C ILE A 40 5.59 -0.44 -1.19
N ALA A 41 5.14 0.09 -0.06
CA ALA A 41 4.69 -0.71 1.07
C ALA A 41 3.16 -0.67 1.23
N HIS A 42 2.57 -1.83 1.50
CA HIS A 42 1.13 -2.01 1.76
C HIS A 42 0.90 -2.65 3.15
N PRO A 43 1.24 -1.95 4.25
CA PRO A 43 1.09 -2.53 5.59
C PRO A 43 -0.38 -2.87 5.90
N PRO A 44 -0.64 -3.95 6.67
CA PRO A 44 -1.98 -4.39 7.01
C PRO A 44 -2.82 -3.26 7.62
N CYS A 45 -3.99 -3.00 7.05
CA CYS A 45 -4.88 -1.93 7.47
C CYS A 45 -5.92 -2.33 8.54
N THR A 46 -5.98 -3.60 8.93
CA THR A 46 -7.04 -4.18 9.79
C THR A 46 -7.25 -3.42 11.10
N TYR A 47 -6.17 -2.94 11.73
CA TYR A 47 -6.22 -2.20 12.98
C TYR A 47 -6.02 -0.69 12.81
N LEU A 48 -5.80 -0.21 11.58
CA LEU A 48 -5.51 1.18 11.27
C LEU A 48 -6.66 1.90 10.58
N ALA A 49 -7.42 1.20 9.71
CA ALA A 49 -8.47 1.80 8.89
C ALA A 49 -9.62 2.34 9.74
N VAL A 50 -10.05 3.58 9.46
CA VAL A 50 -11.17 4.23 10.17
C VAL A 50 -12.50 3.51 9.99
N SER A 51 -12.67 2.70 8.97
CA SER A 51 -13.85 1.83 8.80
C SER A 51 -14.01 0.81 9.94
N GLY A 52 -12.94 0.54 10.69
CA GLY A 52 -12.94 -0.28 11.90
C GLY A 52 -13.00 0.51 13.21
N ALA A 53 -13.19 1.84 13.18
CA ALA A 53 -13.05 2.72 14.35
C ALA A 53 -13.98 2.35 15.53
N ARG A 54 -15.16 1.79 15.25
CA ARG A 54 -16.09 1.29 16.30
C ARG A 54 -15.46 0.25 17.24
N TRP A 55 -14.39 -0.40 16.79
CA TRP A 55 -13.70 -1.44 17.55
C TRP A 55 -12.40 -0.95 18.20
N PHE A 56 -12.03 0.33 18.05
CA PHE A 56 -10.75 0.84 18.55
C PHE A 56 -10.67 0.89 20.09
N ASN A 57 -11.80 0.92 20.78
CA ASN A 57 -11.84 0.94 22.24
C ASN A 57 -11.89 -0.48 22.86
N VAL A 58 -11.81 -1.54 22.07
CA VAL A 58 -11.77 -2.91 22.57
C VAL A 58 -10.35 -3.21 23.05
N PRO A 59 -10.14 -3.59 24.34
CA PRO A 59 -8.81 -3.72 24.95
C PRO A 59 -7.86 -4.63 24.15
N GLU A 60 -8.33 -5.79 23.70
CA GLU A 60 -7.51 -6.75 22.93
C GLU A 60 -7.07 -6.20 21.57
N ARG A 61 -7.82 -5.23 21.04
CA ARG A 61 -7.47 -4.57 19.79
C ARG A 61 -6.51 -3.40 19.95
N LEU A 62 -6.46 -2.79 21.13
CA LEU A 62 -5.55 -1.67 21.39
C LEU A 62 -4.09 -2.07 21.26
N GLU A 63 -3.70 -3.23 21.80
CA GLU A 63 -2.32 -3.72 21.66
C GLU A 63 -1.99 -4.03 20.18
N LYS A 64 -2.87 -4.75 19.48
CA LYS A 64 -2.70 -5.01 18.05
C LYS A 64 -2.67 -3.73 17.21
N GLN A 65 -3.39 -2.70 17.62
CA GLN A 65 -3.33 -1.39 16.96
C GLN A 65 -1.98 -0.71 17.18
N LYS A 66 -1.42 -0.77 18.41
CA LYS A 66 -0.07 -0.25 18.69
C LYS A 66 1.00 -0.98 17.86
N GLU A 67 0.89 -2.30 17.76
CA GLU A 67 1.78 -3.10 16.91
C GLU A 67 1.65 -2.71 15.43
N ALA A 68 0.44 -2.54 14.93
CA ALA A 68 0.20 -2.13 13.56
C ALA A 68 0.73 -0.71 13.26
N ILE A 69 0.59 0.23 14.20
CA ILE A 69 1.19 1.58 14.11
C ILE A 69 2.71 1.47 14.06
N LYS A 70 3.30 0.68 14.98
CA LYS A 70 4.75 0.46 15.01
C LYS A 70 5.24 -0.12 13.69
N PHE A 71 4.60 -1.18 13.20
CA PHE A 71 4.96 -1.81 11.92
C PHE A 71 4.86 -0.83 10.74
N PHE A 72 3.80 -0.03 10.66
CA PHE A 72 3.69 1.03 9.65
C PHE A 72 4.88 1.98 9.70
N LEU A 73 5.26 2.42 10.92
CA LEU A 73 6.35 3.37 11.11
C LEU A 73 7.74 2.79 10.80
N GLU A 74 7.93 1.46 10.85
CA GLU A 74 9.21 0.85 10.47
C GLU A 74 9.55 1.12 9.01
N PHE A 75 8.55 1.16 8.10
CA PHE A 75 8.79 1.51 6.69
C PHE A 75 9.27 2.95 6.49
N THR A 76 9.00 3.84 7.43
CA THR A 76 9.46 5.24 7.36
C THR A 76 10.90 5.43 7.85
N LYS A 77 11.50 4.39 8.41
CA LYS A 77 12.87 4.41 8.99
C LYS A 77 13.87 3.65 8.13
N THR A 78 13.44 3.10 7.01
CA THR A 78 14.33 2.38 6.10
C THR A 78 15.35 3.34 5.47
N ASP A 79 16.49 2.80 5.05
CA ASP A 79 17.53 3.53 4.30
C ASP A 79 17.19 3.70 2.81
N ILE A 80 16.04 3.17 2.37
CA ILE A 80 15.58 3.28 0.98
C ILE A 80 15.26 4.73 0.66
N PRO A 81 15.91 5.33 -0.35
CA PRO A 81 15.86 6.77 -0.60
C PRO A 81 14.50 7.30 -1.06
N HIS A 82 13.66 6.42 -1.62
CA HIS A 82 12.32 6.77 -2.09
C HIS A 82 11.31 5.77 -1.59
N TYR A 83 10.22 6.24 -0.97
CA TYR A 83 9.16 5.30 -0.59
C TYR A 83 7.76 5.87 -0.73
N ALA A 84 6.82 4.97 -0.99
CA ALA A 84 5.39 5.17 -0.90
C ALA A 84 4.79 4.15 0.06
N ILE A 85 4.05 4.59 1.07
CA ILE A 85 3.26 3.72 1.93
C ILE A 85 1.78 3.93 1.59
N GLU A 86 1.11 2.85 1.21
CA GLU A 86 -0.30 2.82 0.85
C GLU A 86 -1.14 2.30 2.01
N ASN A 87 -2.22 2.98 2.33
CA ASN A 87 -3.22 2.48 3.27
C ASN A 87 -4.58 3.13 2.96
N PRO A 88 -5.71 2.50 3.28
CA PRO A 88 -7.01 3.19 3.27
C PRO A 88 -6.99 4.40 4.20
N ILE A 89 -8.08 5.17 4.23
CA ILE A 89 -8.23 6.21 5.26
C ILE A 89 -8.04 5.59 6.63
N SER A 90 -7.01 6.02 7.34
CA SER A 90 -6.55 5.40 8.56
C SER A 90 -6.14 6.41 9.63
N ILE A 91 -6.01 5.94 10.86
CA ILE A 91 -5.53 6.74 11.99
C ILE A 91 -4.08 7.23 11.79
N MET A 92 -3.35 6.69 10.82
CA MET A 92 -1.97 7.11 10.53
C MET A 92 -1.89 8.58 10.09
N ALA A 93 -3.01 9.15 9.59
CA ALA A 93 -3.09 10.59 9.32
C ALA A 93 -2.90 11.47 10.58
N THR A 94 -3.19 10.93 11.76
CA THR A 94 -3.00 11.61 13.07
C THR A 94 -1.86 11.03 13.89
N LYS A 95 -1.58 9.73 13.76
CA LYS A 95 -0.52 9.04 14.53
C LYS A 95 0.88 9.23 13.94
N TYR A 96 0.97 9.56 12.66
CA TYR A 96 2.22 9.87 11.97
C TYR A 96 2.17 11.27 11.36
N ARG A 97 1.60 11.39 10.17
CA ARG A 97 1.39 12.66 9.47
C ARG A 97 0.25 12.55 8.47
N LYS A 98 -0.30 13.67 8.01
CA LYS A 98 -1.25 13.65 6.89
C LYS A 98 -0.59 12.99 5.67
N PRO A 99 -1.32 12.15 4.91
CA PRO A 99 -0.80 11.61 3.66
C PRO A 99 -0.50 12.75 2.67
N ALA A 100 0.50 12.53 1.83
CA ALA A 100 0.86 13.48 0.78
C ALA A 100 -0.24 13.59 -0.29
N GLN A 101 -0.95 12.48 -0.52
CA GLN A 101 -2.00 12.41 -1.53
C GLN A 101 -3.09 11.40 -1.15
N TYR A 102 -4.31 11.66 -1.64
CA TYR A 102 -5.39 10.68 -1.72
C TYR A 102 -5.67 10.37 -3.18
N ILE A 103 -5.84 9.10 -3.51
CA ILE A 103 -6.16 8.63 -4.86
C ILE A 103 -7.44 7.80 -4.87
N GLN A 104 -8.05 7.70 -6.04
CA GLN A 104 -9.26 6.89 -6.27
C GLN A 104 -9.10 6.02 -7.51
N PRO A 105 -9.62 4.79 -7.53
CA PRO A 105 -9.52 3.91 -8.70
C PRO A 105 -10.10 4.52 -9.98
N TYR A 106 -11.15 5.34 -9.88
CA TYR A 106 -11.76 5.98 -11.06
C TYR A 106 -10.85 7.01 -11.74
N GLU A 107 -9.80 7.47 -11.09
CA GLU A 107 -8.77 8.34 -11.65
C GLU A 107 -7.77 7.57 -12.53
N TYR A 108 -7.79 6.23 -12.43
CA TYR A 108 -6.84 5.30 -13.05
C TYR A 108 -7.55 4.19 -13.85
N GLY A 109 -8.71 4.49 -14.44
CA GLY A 109 -9.41 3.62 -15.37
C GLY A 109 -10.34 2.57 -14.76
N HIS A 110 -10.59 2.59 -13.46
CA HIS A 110 -11.49 1.65 -12.78
C HIS A 110 -12.71 2.37 -12.22
N GLY A 111 -13.90 2.05 -12.71
CA GLY A 111 -15.16 2.72 -12.31
C GLY A 111 -15.62 2.45 -10.88
N GLU A 112 -14.68 2.45 -9.93
CA GLU A 112 -14.92 2.12 -8.52
C GLU A 112 -14.40 3.22 -7.59
N THR A 113 -14.90 3.20 -6.34
CA THR A 113 -14.41 4.04 -5.24
C THR A 113 -13.71 3.18 -4.19
N LYS A 114 -12.47 3.52 -3.89
CA LYS A 114 -11.68 3.01 -2.77
C LYS A 114 -10.65 4.08 -2.43
N LYS A 115 -11.07 5.08 -1.63
CA LYS A 115 -10.16 6.19 -1.29
C LYS A 115 -8.95 5.67 -0.53
N THR A 116 -7.80 5.86 -1.15
CA THR A 116 -6.52 5.35 -0.69
C THR A 116 -5.58 6.51 -0.37
N SER A 117 -4.90 6.41 0.76
CA SER A 117 -3.91 7.39 1.24
C SER A 117 -2.52 6.96 0.80
N LEU A 118 -1.71 7.90 0.34
CA LEU A 118 -0.29 7.71 0.01
C LEU A 118 0.58 8.60 0.88
N TRP A 119 1.48 7.99 1.64
CA TRP A 119 2.57 8.69 2.35
C TRP A 119 3.83 8.55 1.51
N LEU A 120 4.20 9.65 0.86
CA LEU A 120 5.31 9.70 -0.07
C LEU A 120 6.54 10.31 0.60
N TYR A 121 7.71 9.78 0.28
CA TYR A 121 9.00 10.34 0.63
C TYR A 121 9.90 10.36 -0.62
N ASN A 122 10.40 11.52 -0.96
CA ASN A 122 11.19 11.78 -2.18
C ASN A 122 10.52 11.24 -3.46
N LEU A 123 9.20 11.29 -3.54
CA LEU A 123 8.42 10.89 -4.70
C LEU A 123 7.40 11.97 -5.05
N PRO A 124 7.17 12.25 -6.34
CA PRO A 124 6.11 13.15 -6.77
C PRO A 124 4.73 12.52 -6.55
N SER A 125 3.71 13.35 -6.38
CA SER A 125 2.31 12.89 -6.38
C SER A 125 1.94 12.27 -7.72
N LEU A 126 1.16 11.18 -7.68
CA LEU A 126 0.65 10.51 -8.89
C LEU A 126 -0.37 11.41 -9.60
N LYS A 127 -0.25 11.51 -10.92
CA LYS A 127 -1.23 12.15 -11.77
C LYS A 127 -2.24 11.12 -12.27
N PRO A 128 -3.55 11.45 -12.32
CA PRO A 128 -4.55 10.60 -12.94
C PRO A 128 -4.15 10.22 -14.36
N THR A 129 -4.32 8.93 -14.73
CA THR A 129 -3.98 8.44 -16.07
C THR A 129 -5.20 8.28 -16.96
N LYS A 130 -6.36 7.91 -16.37
CA LYS A 130 -7.60 7.69 -17.11
C LYS A 130 -8.81 7.91 -16.18
N ILE A 131 -9.40 9.08 -16.25
CA ILE A 131 -10.60 9.38 -15.46
C ILE A 131 -11.81 8.74 -16.15
N VAL A 132 -12.56 7.94 -15.37
CA VAL A 132 -13.80 7.29 -15.84
C VAL A 132 -14.99 7.70 -14.98
N ASN A 133 -16.21 7.60 -15.51
CA ASN A 133 -17.43 8.08 -14.84
C ASN A 133 -17.99 7.13 -13.76
N GLY A 134 -17.64 5.85 -13.78
CA GLY A 134 -18.10 4.87 -12.79
C GLY A 134 -17.66 5.24 -11.36
N ARG A 135 -18.52 4.92 -10.38
CA ARG A 135 -18.32 5.18 -8.94
C ARG A 135 -18.85 4.02 -8.11
N ALA A 136 -18.71 2.80 -8.60
CA ALA A 136 -19.18 1.61 -7.90
C ALA A 136 -18.50 1.47 -6.53
N ASP A 137 -19.28 1.16 -5.51
CA ASP A 137 -18.81 1.00 -4.13
C ASP A 137 -18.69 -0.51 -3.76
N ARG A 138 -18.13 -1.28 -4.68
CA ARG A 138 -18.03 -2.74 -4.60
C ARG A 138 -17.27 -3.20 -3.36
N ILE A 139 -16.12 -2.59 -3.11
CA ILE A 139 -15.23 -3.00 -2.00
C ILE A 139 -15.89 -2.80 -0.63
N HIS A 140 -16.61 -1.70 -0.45
CA HIS A 140 -17.31 -1.42 0.82
C HIS A 140 -18.56 -2.29 0.99
N LYS A 141 -19.27 -2.59 -0.10
CA LYS A 141 -20.49 -3.40 -0.12
C LYS A 141 -20.25 -4.90 -0.26
N MET A 142 -18.98 -5.33 -0.30
CA MET A 142 -18.66 -6.76 -0.43
C MET A 142 -19.22 -7.56 0.77
N PRO A 143 -20.09 -8.53 0.52
CA PRO A 143 -20.72 -9.31 1.58
C PRO A 143 -19.68 -10.16 2.34
N PRO A 144 -19.99 -10.59 3.56
CA PRO A 144 -19.21 -11.63 4.22
C PRO A 144 -19.15 -12.88 3.35
N THR A 145 -17.98 -13.45 3.19
CA THR A 145 -17.76 -14.73 2.49
C THR A 145 -17.55 -15.85 3.49
N LYS A 146 -17.84 -17.10 3.09
CA LYS A 146 -17.54 -18.29 3.91
C LYS A 146 -16.05 -18.39 4.26
N ASN A 147 -15.18 -17.85 3.39
CA ASN A 147 -13.74 -17.77 3.64
C ASN A 147 -13.31 -16.30 3.80
N PRO A 148 -13.03 -15.84 5.04
CA PRO A 148 -12.61 -14.48 5.32
C PRO A 148 -11.30 -14.07 4.59
N LEU A 149 -10.41 -15.02 4.32
CA LEU A 149 -9.13 -14.76 3.63
C LEU A 149 -9.36 -14.31 2.19
N ILE A 150 -10.28 -14.96 1.45
CA ILE A 150 -10.61 -14.55 0.07
C ILE A 150 -11.12 -13.11 0.05
N ARG A 151 -12.01 -12.77 1.00
CA ARG A 151 -12.52 -11.39 1.11
C ARG A 151 -11.41 -10.39 1.43
N GLN A 152 -10.48 -10.76 2.29
CA GLN A 152 -9.33 -9.93 2.62
C GLN A 152 -8.44 -9.71 1.40
N GLN A 153 -8.09 -10.77 0.67
CA GLN A 153 -7.29 -10.71 -0.57
C GLN A 153 -7.95 -9.80 -1.62
N GLU A 154 -9.24 -9.98 -1.90
CA GLU A 154 -9.96 -9.14 -2.86
C GLU A 154 -9.97 -7.65 -2.46
N ARG A 155 -10.06 -7.36 -1.17
CA ARG A 155 -10.05 -5.98 -0.65
C ARG A 155 -8.67 -5.35 -0.62
N SER A 156 -7.62 -6.12 -0.43
CA SER A 156 -6.23 -5.65 -0.39
C SER A 156 -5.63 -5.43 -1.77
N ARG A 157 -6.16 -6.14 -2.78
CA ARG A 157 -5.62 -6.10 -4.15
C ARG A 157 -5.53 -4.67 -4.69
N THR A 158 -4.35 -4.32 -5.20
CA THR A 158 -4.12 -3.03 -5.85
C THR A 158 -4.76 -3.02 -7.25
N TYR A 159 -5.39 -1.91 -7.61
CA TYR A 159 -5.96 -1.74 -8.95
C TYR A 159 -4.84 -1.62 -10.00
N LYS A 160 -4.96 -2.36 -11.10
CA LYS A 160 -3.93 -2.41 -12.15
C LYS A 160 -3.54 -1.02 -12.68
N GLY A 161 -4.51 -0.12 -12.88
CA GLY A 161 -4.22 1.23 -13.36
C GLY A 161 -3.42 2.07 -12.35
N ILE A 162 -3.65 1.86 -11.04
CA ILE A 162 -2.86 2.51 -9.99
C ILE A 162 -1.43 1.94 -9.99
N ALA A 163 -1.29 0.62 -10.01
CA ALA A 163 0.03 -0.03 -10.05
C ALA A 163 0.83 0.39 -11.30
N GLN A 164 0.16 0.50 -12.44
CA GLN A 164 0.77 0.97 -13.67
C GLN A 164 1.21 2.44 -13.56
N ALA A 165 0.37 3.32 -13.02
CA ALA A 165 0.72 4.73 -12.79
C ALA A 165 1.92 4.89 -11.85
N MET A 166 1.99 4.08 -10.77
CA MET A 166 3.16 4.04 -9.88
C MET A 166 4.42 3.63 -10.64
N ALA A 167 4.37 2.53 -11.39
CA ALA A 167 5.50 2.02 -12.14
C ALA A 167 5.99 3.03 -13.22
N GLU A 168 5.07 3.62 -13.98
CA GLU A 168 5.42 4.56 -15.05
C GLU A 168 5.92 5.90 -14.51
N GLN A 169 5.15 6.54 -13.62
CA GLN A 169 5.45 7.91 -13.20
C GLN A 169 6.63 7.97 -12.23
N TRP A 170 6.69 7.04 -11.27
CA TRP A 170 7.83 6.98 -10.36
C TRP A 170 9.07 6.36 -11.01
N GLY A 171 8.88 5.42 -11.96
CA GLY A 171 9.99 4.88 -12.74
C GLY A 171 10.71 5.95 -13.54
N ILE A 172 9.99 6.75 -14.34
CA ILE A 172 10.56 7.88 -15.09
C ILE A 172 11.25 8.87 -14.13
N TYR A 173 10.59 9.22 -13.03
CA TYR A 173 11.18 10.12 -12.04
C TYR A 173 12.50 9.59 -11.48
N LEU A 174 12.60 8.29 -11.19
CA LEU A 174 13.82 7.69 -10.66
C LEU A 174 14.93 7.60 -11.71
N GLU A 175 14.60 7.34 -12.96
CA GLU A 175 15.57 7.40 -14.07
C GLU A 175 16.21 8.80 -14.18
N ASP A 176 15.43 9.86 -13.93
CA ASP A 176 15.91 11.25 -13.98
C ASP A 176 16.76 11.66 -12.75
N VAL A 177 16.55 11.05 -11.57
CA VAL A 177 17.23 11.47 -10.33
C VAL A 177 18.38 10.57 -9.90
N ILE A 178 18.49 9.35 -10.44
CA ILE A 178 19.57 8.38 -10.15
C ILE A 178 20.74 8.54 -11.16
N GLN A 179 20.53 9.28 -12.27
CA GLN A 179 21.62 9.65 -13.19
C GLN A 179 22.50 10.76 -12.58
#